data_f1618687d0bc0cd90d03f0b92f76eddd
#
_entry.id   f1618687d0bc0cd90d03f0b92f76eddd
#
_cell.length_a   1.000
_cell.length_b   1.000
_cell.length_c   1.000
_cell.angle_alpha   90.00
_cell.angle_beta   90.00
_cell.angle_gamma   90.00
#
_symmetry.space_group_name_H-M   'P 1'
#
loop_
_entity.id
_entity.type
_entity.pdbx_description
1 polymer ?
#
loop_
_entity_poly.entity_id
_entity_poly.type
_entity_poly.pdbx_seq_one_letter_code
_entity_poly.pdbx_strand_id
1 'polypeptide(L)'
;MNCKVNCSFGEIVDKYTILNLKKSKTDDVNKLKNINNEINFLKRDNPIVDTENFLFNELYNVNSKLWELEDFVRYKSSIKSFDTEYINCTESIHINNDLRAEIKRKINIEF
;
A
#
# COMPACT_ATOMS: atom_id res chain seq x y z
N MET A 1 22.38 3.97 4.39
CA MET A 1 22.50 2.78 5.27
C MET A 1 21.25 1.94 5.14
N ASN A 2 21.41 0.65 4.92
CA ASN A 2 20.31 -0.31 4.87
C ASN A 2 20.26 -1.11 6.18
N CYS A 3 19.09 -1.12 6.81
CA CYS A 3 18.87 -1.89 8.03
C CYS A 3 17.82 -2.99 7.76
N LYS A 4 18.00 -4.14 8.41
CA LYS A 4 17.03 -5.22 8.34
C LYS A 4 16.22 -5.25 9.63
N VAL A 5 14.90 -5.44 9.50
CA VAL A 5 14.01 -5.61 10.63
C VAL A 5 13.22 -6.90 10.46
N ASN A 6 12.89 -7.55 11.57
CA ASN A 6 11.99 -8.70 11.55
C ASN A 6 10.56 -8.18 11.42
N CYS A 7 9.82 -8.73 10.47
CA CYS A 7 8.42 -8.38 10.28
C CYS A 7 7.63 -9.58 9.76
N SER A 8 6.31 -9.52 9.85
CA SER A 8 5.45 -10.58 9.33
C SER A 8 5.44 -10.58 7.81
N PHE A 9 5.08 -11.71 7.22
CA PHE A 9 4.99 -11.80 5.76
C PHE A 9 3.92 -10.87 5.19
N GLY A 10 2.81 -10.66 5.92
CA GLY A 10 1.79 -9.68 5.53
C GLY A 10 2.35 -8.26 5.38
N GLU A 11 3.29 -7.86 6.23
CA GLU A 11 3.99 -6.57 6.10
C GLU A 11 4.84 -6.51 4.83
N ILE A 12 5.50 -7.59 4.47
CA ILE A 12 6.31 -7.68 3.24
C ILE A 12 5.43 -7.53 2.01
N VAL A 13 4.32 -8.26 1.95
CA VAL A 13 3.37 -8.17 0.83
C VAL A 13 2.77 -6.78 0.75
N ASP A 14 2.39 -6.20 1.88
CA ASP A 14 1.87 -4.84 1.95
C ASP A 14 2.85 -3.83 1.36
N LYS A 15 4.11 -3.90 1.78
CA LYS A 15 5.16 -3.02 1.26
C LYS A 15 5.35 -3.22 -0.24
N TYR A 16 5.33 -4.45 -0.72
CA TYR A 16 5.45 -4.77 -2.14
C TYR A 16 4.30 -4.15 -2.95
N THR A 17 3.06 -4.27 -2.47
CA THR A 17 1.90 -3.67 -3.15
C THR A 17 2.00 -2.14 -3.18
N ILE A 18 2.43 -1.53 -2.09
CA ILE A 18 2.59 -0.06 -2.02
C ILE A 18 3.68 0.42 -2.97
N LEU A 19 4.80 -0.29 -3.05
CA LEU A 19 5.87 0.04 -4.00
C LEU A 19 5.39 -0.02 -5.45
N ASN A 20 4.60 -1.04 -5.80
CA ASN A 20 4.01 -1.14 -7.14
C ASN A 20 3.03 -0.01 -7.44
N LEU A 21 2.25 0.42 -6.43
CA LEU A 21 1.38 1.59 -6.57
C LEU A 21 2.18 2.86 -6.80
N LYS A 22 3.23 3.09 -6.03
CA LYS A 22 4.12 4.25 -6.21
C LYS A 22 4.71 4.26 -7.61
N LYS A 23 5.17 3.11 -8.09
CA LYS A 23 5.71 2.95 -9.44
C LYS A 23 4.71 3.38 -10.51
N SER A 24 3.42 3.05 -10.33
CA SER A 24 2.37 3.41 -11.29
C SER A 24 2.00 4.89 -11.27
N LYS A 25 2.39 5.64 -10.23
CA LYS A 25 1.94 7.01 -10.00
C LYS A 25 3.02 8.08 -10.19
N THR A 26 4.26 7.69 -10.47
CA THR A 26 5.35 8.66 -10.66
C THR A 26 5.99 8.55 -12.04
N ASP A 27 6.34 9.71 -12.62
CA ASP A 27 7.12 9.82 -13.86
C ASP A 27 8.57 10.24 -13.58
N ASP A 28 8.91 10.52 -12.32
CA ASP A 28 10.25 10.93 -11.93
C ASP A 28 11.24 9.79 -12.08
N VAL A 29 12.23 9.94 -12.94
CA VAL A 29 13.22 8.89 -13.27
C VAL A 29 14.00 8.45 -12.02
N ASN A 30 14.38 9.39 -11.17
CA ASN A 30 15.15 9.08 -9.95
C ASN A 30 14.30 8.33 -8.94
N LYS A 31 13.04 8.73 -8.77
CA LYS A 31 12.10 8.02 -7.89
C LYS A 31 11.82 6.62 -8.40
N LEU A 32 11.60 6.47 -9.72
CA LEU A 32 11.39 5.15 -10.34
C LEU A 32 12.57 4.21 -10.11
N LYS A 33 13.79 4.73 -10.24
CA LYS A 33 15.00 3.95 -9.99
C LYS A 33 15.05 3.44 -8.57
N ASN A 34 14.77 4.29 -7.59
CA ASN A 34 14.77 3.92 -6.18
C ASN A 34 13.66 2.91 -5.87
N ILE A 35 12.46 3.11 -6.41
CA ILE A 35 11.33 2.20 -6.23
C ILE A 35 11.66 0.82 -6.83
N ASN A 36 12.20 0.78 -8.04
CA ASN A 36 12.56 -0.48 -8.68
C ASN A 36 13.66 -1.21 -7.92
N ASN A 37 14.63 -0.50 -7.35
CA ASN A 37 15.65 -1.10 -6.51
C ASN A 37 15.04 -1.76 -5.26
N GLU A 38 14.11 -1.08 -4.59
CA GLU A 38 13.42 -1.65 -3.41
C GLU A 38 12.57 -2.87 -3.79
N ILE A 39 11.84 -2.81 -4.90
CA ILE A 39 11.06 -3.93 -5.41
C ILE A 39 11.97 -5.13 -5.66
N ASN A 40 13.10 -4.92 -6.32
CA ASN A 40 14.04 -5.99 -6.64
C ASN A 40 14.62 -6.64 -5.38
N PHE A 41 14.93 -5.86 -4.35
CA PHE A 41 15.39 -6.39 -3.07
C PHE A 41 14.33 -7.26 -2.40
N LEU A 42 13.07 -6.80 -2.39
CA LEU A 42 11.98 -7.58 -1.80
C LEU A 42 11.72 -8.88 -2.55
N LYS A 43 11.73 -8.84 -3.87
CA LYS A 43 11.53 -10.05 -4.70
C LYS A 43 12.67 -11.05 -4.54
N ARG A 44 13.90 -10.57 -4.44
CA ARG A 44 15.08 -11.42 -4.27
C ARG A 44 15.00 -12.20 -2.95
N ASP A 45 14.66 -11.50 -1.87
CA ASP A 45 14.61 -12.09 -0.53
C ASP A 45 13.31 -12.83 -0.27
N ASN A 46 12.23 -12.49 -0.99
CA ASN A 46 10.89 -13.07 -0.83
C ASN A 46 10.25 -13.34 -2.20
N PRO A 47 10.73 -14.33 -2.98
CA PRO A 47 10.24 -14.55 -4.35
C PRO A 47 8.73 -14.76 -4.47
N ILE A 48 8.10 -15.28 -3.41
CA ILE A 48 6.68 -15.58 -3.41
C ILE A 48 5.80 -14.33 -3.53
N VAL A 49 6.34 -13.13 -3.24
CA VAL A 49 5.55 -11.87 -3.35
C VAL A 49 5.11 -11.58 -4.79
N ASP A 50 5.83 -12.13 -5.78
CA ASP A 50 5.56 -11.92 -7.20
C ASP A 50 4.63 -13.00 -7.79
N THR A 51 4.08 -13.89 -6.97
CA THR A 51 3.16 -14.93 -7.44
C THR A 51 1.72 -14.40 -7.48
N GLU A 52 0.92 -14.96 -8.40
CA GLU A 52 -0.52 -14.71 -8.41
C GLU A 52 -1.16 -15.29 -7.16
N ASN A 53 -1.81 -14.43 -6.39
CA ASN A 53 -2.52 -14.85 -5.19
C ASN A 53 -3.68 -13.90 -4.94
N PHE A 54 -4.84 -14.48 -4.61
CA PHE A 54 -6.07 -13.72 -4.37
C PHE A 54 -5.90 -12.69 -3.24
N LEU A 55 -5.25 -13.08 -2.14
CA LEU A 55 -5.05 -12.17 -0.99
C LEU A 55 -4.10 -11.02 -1.33
N PHE A 56 -3.07 -11.28 -2.14
CA PHE A 56 -2.15 -10.24 -2.58
C PHE A 56 -2.86 -9.23 -3.47
N ASN A 57 -3.73 -9.70 -4.36
CA ASN A 57 -4.53 -8.85 -5.24
C ASN A 57 -5.54 -8.02 -4.44
N GLU A 58 -6.18 -8.60 -3.43
CA GLU A 58 -7.08 -7.87 -2.54
C GLU A 58 -6.33 -6.77 -1.79
N LEU A 59 -5.14 -7.06 -1.30
CA LEU A 59 -4.32 -6.07 -0.60
C LEU A 59 -3.92 -4.92 -1.52
N TYR A 60 -3.53 -5.23 -2.76
CA TYR A 60 -3.25 -4.20 -3.76
C TYR A 60 -4.47 -3.30 -3.99
N ASN A 61 -5.63 -3.88 -4.15
CA ASN A 61 -6.86 -3.14 -4.41
C ASN A 61 -7.24 -2.22 -3.24
N VAL A 62 -7.12 -2.72 -2.01
CA VAL A 62 -7.39 -1.92 -0.80
C VAL A 62 -6.39 -0.77 -0.68
N ASN A 63 -5.11 -1.04 -0.91
CA ASN A 63 -4.08 0.00 -0.88
C ASN A 63 -4.28 1.05 -1.98
N SER A 64 -4.71 0.63 -3.16
CA SER A 64 -5.05 1.56 -4.26
C SER A 64 -6.21 2.48 -3.87
N LYS A 65 -7.25 1.92 -3.25
CA LYS A 65 -8.39 2.70 -2.78
C LYS A 65 -8.00 3.67 -1.67
N LEU A 66 -7.19 3.21 -0.71
CA LEU A 66 -6.67 4.08 0.36
C LEU A 66 -5.85 5.23 -0.22
N TRP A 67 -5.04 4.98 -1.23
CA TRP A 67 -4.26 6.03 -1.88
C TRP A 67 -5.17 7.14 -2.42
N GLU A 68 -6.21 6.76 -3.15
CA GLU A 68 -7.17 7.73 -3.70
C GLU A 68 -7.93 8.49 -2.62
N LEU A 69 -8.37 7.79 -1.56
CA LEU A 69 -9.07 8.42 -0.44
C LEU A 69 -8.18 9.42 0.28
N GLU A 70 -6.93 9.06 0.53
CA GLU A 70 -5.97 9.94 1.21
C GLU A 70 -5.63 11.17 0.37
N ASP A 71 -5.48 11.03 -0.94
CA ASP A 71 -5.27 12.16 -1.85
C ASP A 71 -6.46 13.12 -1.81
N PHE A 72 -7.68 12.60 -1.82
CA PHE A 72 -8.89 13.40 -1.74
C PHE A 72 -8.98 14.17 -0.43
N VAL A 73 -8.70 13.50 0.69
CA VAL A 73 -8.70 14.12 2.03
C VAL A 73 -7.65 15.24 2.10
N ARG A 74 -6.45 15.00 1.57
CA ARG A 74 -5.40 16.03 1.53
C ARG A 74 -5.81 17.22 0.70
N TYR A 75 -6.45 16.99 -0.45
CA TYR A 75 -6.98 18.07 -1.29
C TYR A 75 -8.00 18.90 -0.53
N LYS A 76 -9.02 18.26 0.06
CA LYS A 76 -10.06 18.93 0.83
C LYS A 76 -9.47 19.70 2.01
N SER A 77 -8.48 19.13 2.67
CA SER A 77 -7.78 19.79 3.77
C SER A 77 -7.01 21.04 3.30
N SER A 78 -6.38 20.96 2.12
CA SER A 78 -5.61 22.08 1.55
C SER A 78 -6.49 23.30 1.23
N ILE A 79 -7.74 23.07 0.87
CA ILE A 79 -8.72 24.15 0.61
C ILE A 79 -9.62 24.39 1.83
N LYS A 80 -9.34 23.76 2.96
CA LYS A 80 -10.12 23.86 4.22
C LYS A 80 -11.60 23.57 4.05
N SER A 81 -11.94 22.62 3.17
CA SER A 81 -13.32 22.20 2.92
C SER A 81 -13.64 20.95 3.74
N PHE A 82 -14.03 21.15 5.00
CA PHE A 82 -14.34 20.08 5.95
C PHE A 82 -15.84 19.77 5.96
N ASP A 83 -16.37 19.47 4.79
CA ASP A 83 -17.78 19.21 4.55
C ASP A 83 -18.13 17.72 4.72
N THR A 84 -19.37 17.35 4.35
CA THR A 84 -19.87 15.98 4.46
C THR A 84 -19.02 15.00 3.62
N GLU A 85 -18.55 15.44 2.44
CA GLU A 85 -17.68 14.60 1.61
C GLU A 85 -16.35 14.29 2.31
N TYR A 86 -15.76 15.29 2.98
CA TYR A 86 -14.54 15.11 3.76
C TYR A 86 -14.76 14.10 4.89
N ILE A 87 -15.87 14.26 5.63
CA ILE A 87 -16.21 13.38 6.75
C ILE A 87 -16.41 11.94 6.26
N ASN A 88 -17.17 11.74 5.19
CA ASN A 88 -17.43 10.42 4.61
C ASN A 88 -16.14 9.77 4.09
N CYS A 89 -15.28 10.55 3.47
CA CYS A 89 -14.00 10.05 2.97
C CYS A 89 -13.09 9.61 4.13
N THR A 90 -13.03 10.39 5.20
CA THR A 90 -12.25 10.05 6.39
C THR A 90 -12.75 8.75 7.03
N GLU A 91 -14.06 8.59 7.12
CA GLU A 91 -14.65 7.35 7.62
C GLU A 91 -14.31 6.15 6.73
N SER A 92 -14.34 6.32 5.41
CA SER A 92 -13.94 5.28 4.45
C SER A 92 -12.48 4.88 4.61
N ILE A 93 -11.58 5.81 4.95
CA ILE A 93 -10.18 5.51 5.24
C ILE A 93 -10.09 4.57 6.44
N HIS A 94 -10.81 4.82 7.52
CA HIS A 94 -10.80 3.95 8.69
C HIS A 94 -11.28 2.55 8.35
N ILE A 95 -12.40 2.44 7.61
CA ILE A 95 -12.97 1.15 7.20
C ILE A 95 -11.98 0.36 6.33
N ASN A 96 -11.33 1.02 5.38
CA ASN A 96 -10.38 0.37 4.48
C ASN A 96 -9.06 0.02 5.17
N ASN A 97 -8.62 0.79 6.17
CA ASN A 97 -7.47 0.42 7.00
C ASN A 97 -7.76 -0.83 7.83
N ASP A 98 -8.96 -0.97 8.36
CA ASP A 98 -9.37 -2.17 9.08
C ASP A 98 -9.38 -3.39 8.14
N LEU A 99 -9.90 -3.23 6.94
CA LEU A 99 -9.89 -4.28 5.92
C LEU A 99 -8.46 -4.66 5.52
N ARG A 100 -7.58 -3.68 5.34
CA ARG A 100 -6.17 -3.89 5.06
C ARG A 100 -5.50 -4.74 6.15
N ALA A 101 -5.72 -4.39 7.41
CA ALA A 101 -5.20 -5.16 8.55
C ALA A 101 -5.70 -6.61 8.53
N GLU A 102 -6.97 -6.82 8.22
CA GLU A 102 -7.57 -8.14 8.15
C GLU A 102 -6.96 -8.99 7.02
N ILE A 103 -6.75 -8.39 5.85
CA ILE A 103 -6.10 -9.09 4.72
C ILE A 103 -4.67 -9.47 5.07
N LYS A 104 -3.92 -8.56 5.68
CA LYS A 104 -2.54 -8.82 6.13
C LYS A 104 -2.51 -9.99 7.13
N ARG A 105 -3.47 -10.03 8.05
CA ARG A 105 -3.59 -11.13 9.00
C ARG A 105 -3.87 -12.46 8.32
N LYS A 106 -4.75 -12.48 7.33
CA LYS A 106 -5.03 -13.69 6.52
C LYS A 106 -3.79 -14.17 5.79
N ILE A 107 -2.99 -13.26 5.24
CA ILE A 107 -1.73 -13.59 4.59
C ILE A 107 -0.78 -14.25 5.60
N ASN A 108 -0.66 -13.70 6.80
CA ASN A 108 0.19 -14.25 7.84
C ASN A 108 -0.23 -15.67 8.27
N ILE A 109 -1.52 -15.97 8.25
CA ILE A 109 -2.03 -17.29 8.59
C ILE A 109 -1.74 -18.28 7.47
N GLU A 110 -1.90 -17.90 6.21
CA GLU A 110 -1.72 -18.77 5.05
C GLU A 110 -0.26 -19.04 4.73
N PHE A 111 0.60 -18.08 4.96
CA PHE A 111 2.03 -18.14 4.67
C PHE A 111 2.87 -18.02 5.95
#